data_c7708228b2977b5e44308aa46113111b
#
_entry.id   c7708228b2977b5e44308aa46113111b
#
_cell.length_a   1.000
_cell.length_b   1.000
_cell.length_c   1.000
_cell.angle_alpha   90.00
_cell.angle_beta   90.00
_cell.angle_gamma   90.00
#
_symmetry.space_group_name_H-M   'P 1'
#
loop_
_entity.id
_entity.type
_entity.pdbx_description
1 polymer ?
#
loop_
_entity_poly.entity_id
_entity_poly.type
_entity_poly.pdbx_seq_one_letter_code
_entity_poly.pdbx_strand_id
1 'polypeptide(L)'
;MRKIFLATAAVALLLSACKQQPAPLSPAETLIQRLDTLQHGPIMYGHQDDPFYGVSWQWEKDRSDTYELVGDYPAVMGFDLGGLEEHHSKNLDSVPFSWIREEAIRHAERGGIITFSWHPRNPRTGGNAWDVTDSTVVRNILENGEQYELFQGWLADV
;
A
#
# COMPACT_ATOMS: atom_id res chain seq x y z
N MET A 1 10.43 65.36 12.70
CA MET A 1 9.78 64.22 13.36
C MET A 1 8.79 63.43 12.52
N ARG A 2 8.20 63.95 11.42
CA ARG A 2 7.22 63.24 10.57
C ARG A 2 7.80 62.12 9.66
N LYS A 3 9.11 62.17 9.36
CA LYS A 3 9.74 61.19 8.43
C LYS A 3 10.18 59.86 9.09
N ILE A 4 10.33 59.84 10.42
CA ILE A 4 10.74 58.62 11.15
C ILE A 4 9.57 57.68 11.37
N PHE A 5 8.33 58.17 11.50
CA PHE A 5 7.15 57.36 11.70
C PHE A 5 6.72 56.59 10.42
N LEU A 6 7.05 57.08 9.24
CA LEU A 6 6.75 56.40 7.98
C LEU A 6 7.68 55.21 7.68
N ALA A 7 8.93 55.27 8.15
CA ALA A 7 9.89 54.18 7.97
C ALA A 7 9.59 52.97 8.87
N THR A 8 9.13 53.19 10.10
CA THR A 8 8.77 52.11 11.01
C THR A 8 7.48 51.38 10.62
N ALA A 9 6.52 52.04 10.03
CA ALA A 9 5.29 51.42 9.52
C ALA A 9 5.57 50.52 8.29
N ALA A 10 6.50 50.91 7.42
CA ALA A 10 6.87 50.10 6.23
C ALA A 10 7.64 48.80 6.61
N VAL A 11 8.47 48.84 7.66
CA VAL A 11 9.19 47.64 8.14
C VAL A 11 8.24 46.65 8.84
N ALA A 12 7.23 47.14 9.58
CA ALA A 12 6.22 46.27 10.21
C ALA A 12 5.34 45.54 9.17
N LEU A 13 5.05 46.16 8.03
CA LEU A 13 4.28 45.54 6.94
C LEU A 13 5.06 44.45 6.17
N LEU A 14 6.38 44.56 6.10
CA LEU A 14 7.22 43.55 5.45
C LEU A 14 7.40 42.27 6.30
N LEU A 15 7.27 42.35 7.62
CA LEU A 15 7.34 41.19 8.53
C LEU A 15 6.07 40.37 8.57
N SER A 16 4.92 40.91 8.15
CA SER A 16 3.64 40.19 8.10
C SER A 16 3.45 39.33 6.84
N ALA A 17 4.38 39.36 5.89
CA ALA A 17 4.26 38.66 4.62
C ALA A 17 4.92 37.29 4.58
N CYS A 18 5.50 36.80 5.69
CA CYS A 18 5.89 35.38 5.79
C CYS A 18 4.64 34.52 5.87
N LYS A 19 4.01 34.24 4.73
CA LYS A 19 3.06 33.13 4.64
C LYS A 19 3.85 31.87 4.97
N GLN A 20 3.51 31.27 6.09
CA GLN A 20 4.03 29.97 6.47
C GLN A 20 3.76 29.01 5.30
N GLN A 21 4.81 28.53 4.67
CA GLN A 21 4.66 27.56 3.60
C GLN A 21 3.99 26.30 4.18
N PRO A 22 2.94 25.76 3.54
CA PRO A 22 2.31 24.56 4.05
C PRO A 22 3.35 23.47 4.28
N ALA A 23 3.22 22.73 5.36
CA ALA A 23 4.07 21.57 5.60
C ALA A 23 4.00 20.62 4.39
N PRO A 24 5.12 19.98 4.00
CA PRO A 24 5.09 18.98 2.93
C PRO A 24 4.12 17.85 3.32
N LEU A 25 3.38 17.35 2.34
CA LEU A 25 2.47 16.24 2.53
C LEU A 25 3.24 14.98 3.00
N SER A 26 2.61 14.21 3.86
CA SER A 26 3.08 12.86 4.18
C SER A 26 2.99 11.95 2.94
N PRO A 27 3.72 10.82 2.91
CA PRO A 27 3.61 9.85 1.82
C PRO A 27 2.17 9.36 1.59
N ALA A 28 1.39 9.15 2.65
CA ALA A 28 -0.01 8.73 2.57
C ALA A 28 -0.89 9.82 1.93
N GLU A 29 -0.76 11.08 2.34
CA GLU A 29 -1.49 12.20 1.74
C GLU A 29 -1.12 12.39 0.27
N THR A 30 0.16 12.22 -0.07
CA THR A 30 0.64 12.27 -1.47
C THR A 30 0.00 11.16 -2.31
N LEU A 31 -0.10 9.94 -1.77
CA LEU A 31 -0.78 8.83 -2.44
C LEU A 31 -2.27 9.11 -2.64
N ILE A 32 -2.97 9.59 -1.61
CA ILE A 32 -4.39 9.96 -1.70
C ILE A 32 -4.62 11.02 -2.78
N GLN A 33 -3.82 12.09 -2.81
CA GLN A 33 -3.94 13.11 -3.86
C GLN A 33 -3.70 12.55 -5.25
N ARG A 34 -2.76 11.62 -5.37
CA ARG A 34 -2.50 10.94 -6.64
C ARG A 34 -3.71 10.12 -7.08
N LEU A 35 -4.29 9.32 -6.19
CA LEU A 35 -5.48 8.52 -6.46
C LEU A 35 -6.67 9.41 -6.85
N ASP A 36 -6.89 10.52 -6.16
CA ASP A 36 -7.92 11.52 -6.51
C ASP A 36 -7.73 12.08 -7.93
N THR A 37 -6.49 12.33 -8.32
CA THR A 37 -6.19 12.79 -9.69
C THR A 37 -6.47 11.71 -10.72
N LEU A 38 -6.10 10.47 -10.43
CA LEU A 38 -6.23 9.33 -11.34
C LEU A 38 -7.68 8.92 -11.58
N GLN A 39 -8.61 9.15 -10.63
CA GLN A 39 -10.02 8.80 -10.79
C GLN A 39 -10.71 9.51 -11.96
N HIS A 40 -10.15 10.62 -12.42
CA HIS A 40 -10.65 11.39 -13.58
C HIS A 40 -9.91 11.07 -14.89
N GLY A 41 -8.96 10.13 -14.83
CA GLY A 41 -8.14 9.71 -15.95
C GLY A 41 -8.69 8.47 -16.67
N PRO A 42 -7.86 7.84 -17.50
CA PRO A 42 -8.18 6.55 -18.12
C PRO A 42 -8.29 5.45 -17.07
N ILE A 43 -9.01 4.38 -17.39
CA ILE A 43 -9.10 3.18 -16.54
C ILE A 43 -7.72 2.52 -16.46
N MET A 44 -7.26 2.28 -15.24
CA MET A 44 -6.01 1.59 -14.99
C MET A 44 -6.24 0.06 -15.01
N TYR A 45 -5.46 -0.64 -15.83
CA TYR A 45 -5.42 -2.09 -15.81
C TYR A 45 -4.57 -2.57 -14.63
N GLY A 46 -5.08 -3.56 -13.89
CA GLY A 46 -4.37 -4.19 -12.77
C GLY A 46 -4.22 -5.69 -12.96
N HIS A 47 -3.13 -6.26 -12.44
CA HIS A 47 -2.88 -7.69 -12.45
C HIS A 47 -2.29 -8.15 -11.11
N GLN A 48 -2.78 -9.30 -10.62
CA GLN A 48 -2.27 -9.94 -9.41
C GLN A 48 -1.06 -10.79 -9.76
N ASP A 49 0.03 -10.65 -8.99
CA ASP A 49 1.25 -11.47 -9.09
C ASP A 49 1.88 -11.55 -10.50
N ASP A 50 1.63 -10.54 -11.34
CA ASP A 50 2.07 -10.48 -12.76
C ASP A 50 3.54 -10.87 -12.99
N PRO A 51 4.53 -10.51 -12.13
CA PRO A 51 5.93 -10.84 -12.37
C PRO A 51 6.37 -12.20 -11.80
N PHE A 52 5.47 -13.04 -11.31
CA PHE A 52 5.86 -14.28 -10.65
C PHE A 52 5.39 -15.53 -11.38
N TYR A 53 4.25 -15.46 -12.01
CA TYR A 53 3.70 -16.54 -12.84
C TYR A 53 2.69 -15.99 -13.84
N GLY A 54 2.51 -16.73 -14.92
CA GLY A 54 1.58 -16.37 -15.98
C GLY A 54 1.15 -17.59 -16.81
N VAL A 55 0.77 -17.37 -18.04
CA VAL A 55 0.29 -18.43 -18.91
C VAL A 55 1.43 -19.36 -19.29
N SER A 56 1.42 -20.58 -18.72
CA SER A 56 2.40 -21.63 -18.96
C SER A 56 3.82 -21.36 -18.45
N TRP A 57 4.00 -20.43 -17.51
CA TRP A 57 5.29 -20.18 -16.89
C TRP A 57 5.15 -19.83 -15.39
N GLN A 58 6.22 -20.08 -14.62
CA GLN A 58 6.35 -19.72 -13.22
C GLN A 58 7.82 -19.42 -12.89
N TRP A 59 8.04 -18.48 -11.99
CA TRP A 59 9.35 -18.22 -11.37
C TRP A 59 10.43 -17.78 -12.35
N GLU A 60 10.04 -17.16 -13.46
CA GLU A 60 10.97 -16.56 -14.39
C GLU A 60 11.14 -15.09 -14.05
N LYS A 61 12.32 -14.73 -13.55
CA LYS A 61 12.59 -13.37 -13.11
C LYS A 61 12.46 -12.38 -14.28
N ASP A 62 11.89 -11.22 -13.97
CA ASP A 62 11.67 -10.09 -14.90
C ASP A 62 10.72 -10.41 -16.07
N ARG A 63 9.93 -11.49 -15.98
CA ARG A 63 8.90 -11.84 -16.95
C ARG A 63 7.54 -11.31 -16.53
N SER A 64 6.73 -10.89 -17.47
CA SER A 64 5.36 -10.42 -17.31
C SER A 64 4.59 -10.66 -18.60
N ASP A 65 3.49 -11.40 -18.52
CA ASP A 65 2.61 -11.63 -19.68
C ASP A 65 2.02 -10.30 -20.19
N THR A 66 1.75 -9.36 -19.28
CA THR A 66 1.26 -8.03 -19.66
C THR A 66 2.31 -7.27 -20.44
N TYR A 67 3.55 -7.25 -19.95
CA TYR A 67 4.64 -6.57 -20.65
C TYR A 67 4.97 -7.22 -22.02
N GLU A 68 4.97 -8.54 -22.09
CA GLU A 68 5.18 -9.26 -23.36
C GLU A 68 4.10 -8.95 -24.41
N LEU A 69 2.86 -8.70 -23.95
CA LEU A 69 1.73 -8.44 -24.83
C LEU A 69 1.66 -7.00 -25.32
N VAL A 70 1.91 -6.02 -24.44
CA VAL A 70 1.64 -4.60 -24.73
C VAL A 70 2.87 -3.69 -24.59
N GLY A 71 4.00 -4.20 -24.15
CA GLY A 71 5.25 -3.43 -23.97
C GLY A 71 5.27 -2.55 -22.74
N ASP A 72 4.34 -2.75 -21.80
CA ASP A 72 4.25 -2.02 -20.55
C ASP A 72 3.73 -2.93 -19.43
N TYR A 73 4.04 -2.57 -18.16
CA TYR A 73 3.55 -3.30 -17.00
C TYR A 73 2.13 -2.87 -16.63
N PRO A 74 1.38 -3.69 -15.85
CA PRO A 74 0.09 -3.27 -15.30
C PRO A 74 0.24 -1.94 -14.54
N ALA A 75 -0.71 -1.03 -14.68
CA ALA A 75 -0.70 0.22 -13.91
C ALA A 75 -0.90 0.00 -12.41
N VAL A 76 -1.61 -1.08 -12.04
CA VAL A 76 -1.82 -1.53 -10.67
C VAL A 76 -1.32 -2.96 -10.53
N MET A 77 -0.44 -3.21 -9.60
CA MET A 77 0.09 -4.54 -9.32
C MET A 77 -0.33 -4.99 -7.92
N GLY A 78 -0.94 -6.15 -7.85
CA GLY A 78 -1.42 -6.73 -6.60
C GLY A 78 -0.48 -7.85 -6.12
N PHE A 79 -0.39 -8.00 -4.79
CA PHE A 79 0.32 -9.11 -4.15
C PHE A 79 -0.48 -9.61 -2.94
N ASP A 80 -0.38 -10.90 -2.63
CA ASP A 80 -1.01 -11.46 -1.44
C ASP A 80 -0.01 -11.67 -0.30
N LEU A 81 -0.44 -11.36 0.93
CA LEU A 81 0.37 -11.47 2.13
C LEU A 81 -0.02 -12.68 3.00
N GLY A 82 -0.95 -13.54 2.55
CA GLY A 82 -1.37 -14.72 3.31
C GLY A 82 -0.21 -15.66 3.64
N GLY A 83 -0.08 -16.05 4.91
CA GLY A 83 1.03 -16.83 5.47
C GLY A 83 2.12 -16.00 6.15
N LEU A 84 2.11 -14.67 5.99
CA LEU A 84 3.06 -13.79 6.68
C LEU A 84 2.83 -13.83 8.20
N GLU A 85 1.58 -13.89 8.64
CA GLU A 85 1.17 -14.03 10.03
C GLU A 85 1.65 -15.33 10.70
N GLU A 86 1.97 -16.34 9.89
CA GLU A 86 2.56 -17.60 10.35
C GLU A 86 4.09 -17.63 10.19
N HIS A 87 4.71 -16.49 9.87
CA HIS A 87 6.14 -16.34 9.62
C HIS A 87 6.67 -17.26 8.51
N HIS A 88 5.83 -17.60 7.53
CA HIS A 88 6.26 -18.34 6.36
C HIS A 88 7.22 -17.49 5.52
N SER A 89 8.09 -18.11 4.75
CA SER A 89 8.98 -17.41 3.81
C SER A 89 8.31 -17.10 2.46
N LYS A 90 7.12 -17.67 2.23
CA LYS A 90 6.33 -17.56 1.01
C LYS A 90 4.87 -17.36 1.34
N ASN A 91 4.17 -16.66 0.46
CA ASN A 91 2.72 -16.52 0.56
C ASN A 91 1.98 -17.81 0.18
N LEU A 92 0.65 -17.76 0.25
CA LEU A 92 -0.23 -18.90 -0.06
C LEU A 92 -0.11 -19.41 -1.51
N ASP A 93 0.34 -18.57 -2.46
CA ASP A 93 0.60 -18.91 -3.86
C ASP A 93 2.05 -19.36 -4.10
N SER A 94 2.79 -19.60 -3.04
CA SER A 94 4.21 -20.01 -3.04
C SER A 94 5.20 -18.94 -3.52
N VAL A 95 4.78 -17.67 -3.60
CA VAL A 95 5.66 -16.54 -3.94
C VAL A 95 6.50 -16.16 -2.71
N PRO A 96 7.83 -16.08 -2.83
CA PRO A 96 8.67 -15.61 -1.74
C PRO A 96 8.36 -14.16 -1.35
N PHE A 97 8.18 -13.86 -0.08
CA PHE A 97 7.94 -12.48 0.40
C PHE A 97 9.10 -11.53 0.05
N SER A 98 10.33 -12.03 -0.03
CA SER A 98 11.46 -11.21 -0.51
C SER A 98 11.27 -10.75 -1.95
N TRP A 99 10.70 -11.59 -2.80
CA TRP A 99 10.40 -11.23 -4.20
C TRP A 99 9.23 -10.25 -4.30
N ILE A 100 8.18 -10.46 -3.51
CA ILE A 100 7.06 -9.52 -3.39
C ILE A 100 7.59 -8.13 -3.02
N ARG A 101 8.45 -8.06 -2.00
CA ARG A 101 9.06 -6.79 -1.58
C ARG A 101 9.89 -6.14 -2.68
N GLU A 102 10.74 -6.90 -3.37
CA GLU A 102 11.56 -6.39 -4.47
C GLU A 102 10.70 -5.84 -5.60
N GLU A 103 9.67 -6.58 -6.03
CA GLU A 103 8.79 -6.16 -7.11
C GLU A 103 7.89 -4.99 -6.71
N ALA A 104 7.41 -4.94 -5.49
CA ALA A 104 6.64 -3.81 -4.99
C ALA A 104 7.46 -2.51 -5.05
N ILE A 105 8.72 -2.54 -4.60
CA ILE A 105 9.62 -1.39 -4.69
C ILE A 105 9.86 -1.00 -6.16
N ARG A 106 10.22 -1.96 -7.00
CA ARG A 106 10.49 -1.75 -8.43
C ARG A 106 9.28 -1.18 -9.16
N HIS A 107 8.08 -1.68 -8.86
CA HIS A 107 6.85 -1.19 -9.47
C HIS A 107 6.50 0.23 -9.02
N ALA A 108 6.71 0.56 -7.74
CA ALA A 108 6.57 1.91 -7.23
C ALA A 108 7.55 2.90 -7.91
N GLU A 109 8.80 2.48 -8.13
CA GLU A 109 9.80 3.28 -8.85
C GLU A 109 9.43 3.54 -10.31
N ARG A 110 8.75 2.59 -10.98
CA ARG A 110 8.15 2.81 -12.31
C ARG A 110 6.97 3.76 -12.28
N GLY A 111 6.49 4.15 -11.12
CA GLY A 111 5.31 5.00 -10.94
C GLY A 111 3.99 4.22 -10.94
N GLY A 112 4.00 2.90 -10.80
CA GLY A 112 2.80 2.07 -10.63
C GLY A 112 2.11 2.25 -9.28
N ILE A 113 0.91 1.70 -9.16
CA ILE A 113 0.17 1.57 -7.91
C ILE A 113 0.30 0.14 -7.42
N ILE A 114 0.50 -0.03 -6.12
CA ILE A 114 0.58 -1.34 -5.49
C ILE A 114 -0.62 -1.54 -4.60
N THR A 115 -1.19 -2.75 -4.65
CA THR A 115 -2.21 -3.21 -3.72
C THR A 115 -1.73 -4.48 -3.04
N PHE A 116 -2.03 -4.59 -1.75
CA PHE A 116 -1.82 -5.83 -1.02
C PHE A 116 -3.18 -6.40 -0.62
N SER A 117 -3.40 -7.67 -0.96
CA SER A 117 -4.43 -8.50 -0.38
C SER A 117 -3.84 -9.32 0.76
N TRP A 118 -4.68 -9.72 1.68
CA TRP A 118 -4.26 -10.60 2.75
C TRP A 118 -5.35 -11.63 3.04
N HIS A 119 -5.00 -12.89 2.88
CA HIS A 119 -5.84 -14.03 3.19
C HIS A 119 -5.28 -14.75 4.44
N PRO A 120 -5.48 -14.17 5.64
CA PRO A 120 -4.93 -14.76 6.86
C PRO A 120 -5.61 -16.08 7.20
N ARG A 121 -4.99 -16.86 8.08
CA ARG A 121 -5.67 -17.95 8.76
C ARG A 121 -6.88 -17.44 9.53
N ASN A 122 -7.87 -18.32 9.71
CA ASN A 122 -8.96 -18.03 10.64
C ASN A 122 -8.41 -18.09 12.08
N PRO A 123 -8.38 -16.98 12.83
CA PRO A 123 -7.74 -16.93 14.14
C PRO A 123 -8.47 -17.74 15.23
N ARG A 124 -9.72 -18.13 14.97
CA ARG A 124 -10.53 -18.93 15.89
C ARG A 124 -10.36 -20.43 15.68
N THR A 125 -10.38 -20.85 14.43
CA THR A 125 -10.40 -22.28 14.06
C THR A 125 -9.06 -22.80 13.63
N GLY A 126 -8.10 -21.92 13.25
CA GLY A 126 -6.85 -22.30 12.61
C GLY A 126 -7.03 -22.74 11.14
N GLY A 127 -8.25 -22.65 10.59
CA GLY A 127 -8.55 -22.91 9.20
C GLY A 127 -7.96 -21.83 8.27
N ASN A 128 -8.22 -21.96 6.97
CA ASN A 128 -7.79 -20.97 5.99
C ASN A 128 -8.76 -19.76 5.95
N ALA A 129 -8.47 -18.76 5.12
CA ALA A 129 -9.28 -17.55 4.96
C ALA A 129 -10.71 -17.79 4.46
N TRP A 130 -11.00 -18.96 3.89
CA TRP A 130 -12.34 -19.36 3.44
C TRP A 130 -13.12 -20.17 4.48
N ASP A 131 -12.53 -20.41 5.66
CA ASP A 131 -13.22 -21.10 6.75
C ASP A 131 -14.26 -20.20 7.41
N VAL A 132 -15.53 -20.49 7.15
CA VAL A 132 -16.71 -19.78 7.67
C VAL A 132 -17.44 -20.56 8.76
N THR A 133 -16.83 -21.58 9.33
CA THR A 133 -17.47 -22.46 10.32
C THR A 133 -17.77 -21.77 11.65
N ASP A 134 -17.03 -20.71 11.99
CA ASP A 134 -17.30 -19.86 13.15
C ASP A 134 -17.76 -18.45 12.72
N SER A 135 -19.04 -18.15 12.89
CA SER A 135 -19.62 -16.84 12.56
C SER A 135 -19.22 -15.72 13.53
N THR A 136 -18.48 -16.03 14.61
CA THR A 136 -18.07 -15.06 15.63
C THR A 136 -16.66 -14.51 15.41
N VAL A 137 -15.95 -14.95 14.37
CA VAL A 137 -14.55 -14.57 14.09
C VAL A 137 -14.33 -13.07 14.18
N VAL A 138 -15.13 -12.26 13.44
CA VAL A 138 -14.96 -10.80 13.43
C VAL A 138 -15.12 -10.20 14.83
N ARG A 139 -16.08 -10.65 15.62
CA ARG A 139 -16.26 -10.18 17.00
C ARG A 139 -15.04 -10.49 17.87
N ASN A 140 -14.43 -11.65 17.67
CA ASN A 140 -13.33 -12.13 18.49
C ASN A 140 -11.98 -11.47 18.17
N ILE A 141 -11.81 -10.86 17.00
CA ILE A 141 -10.62 -10.07 16.66
C ILE A 141 -10.73 -8.58 16.99
N LEU A 142 -11.93 -8.12 17.40
CA LEU A 142 -12.12 -6.74 17.86
C LEU A 142 -11.70 -6.60 19.33
N GLU A 143 -11.54 -5.36 19.79
CA GLU A 143 -11.20 -5.02 21.16
C GLU A 143 -12.07 -5.80 22.19
N ASN A 144 -11.43 -6.37 23.18
CA ASN A 144 -11.99 -7.28 24.18
C ASN A 144 -12.43 -8.69 23.65
N GLY A 145 -12.15 -9.02 22.39
CA GLY A 145 -12.35 -10.36 21.85
C GLY A 145 -11.22 -11.33 22.24
N GLU A 146 -11.51 -12.63 22.27
CA GLU A 146 -10.56 -13.67 22.70
C GLU A 146 -9.31 -13.77 21.81
N GLN A 147 -9.42 -13.35 20.54
CA GLN A 147 -8.34 -13.42 19.56
C GLN A 147 -7.77 -12.03 19.23
N TYR A 148 -8.12 -11.00 19.99
CA TYR A 148 -7.68 -9.63 19.74
C TYR A 148 -6.16 -9.50 19.74
N GLU A 149 -5.49 -9.98 20.79
CA GLU A 149 -4.02 -9.89 20.93
C GLU A 149 -3.29 -10.69 19.82
N LEU A 150 -3.79 -11.87 19.48
CA LEU A 150 -3.24 -12.66 18.38
C LEU A 150 -3.34 -11.89 17.07
N PHE A 151 -4.52 -11.32 16.77
CA PHE A 151 -4.74 -10.59 15.54
C PHE A 151 -3.95 -9.27 15.48
N GLN A 152 -3.78 -8.59 16.62
CA GLN A 152 -2.88 -7.41 16.70
C GLN A 152 -1.42 -7.79 16.42
N GLY A 153 -0.96 -8.95 16.90
CA GLY A 153 0.35 -9.50 16.55
C GLY A 153 0.50 -9.69 15.03
N TRP A 154 -0.47 -10.33 14.40
CA TRP A 154 -0.47 -10.52 12.94
C TRP A 154 -0.46 -9.20 12.16
N LEU A 155 -1.22 -8.21 12.61
CA LEU A 155 -1.22 -6.87 11.99
C LEU A 155 0.13 -6.15 12.13
N ALA A 156 0.93 -6.49 13.13
CA ALA A 156 2.26 -5.93 13.29
C ALA A 156 3.31 -6.58 12.37
N ASP A 157 3.03 -7.79 11.87
CA ASP A 157 3.91 -8.52 10.94
C ASP A 157 3.66 -8.12 9.47
N VAL A 158 2.47 -7.60 9.17
CA VAL A 158 2.05 -7.13 7.85
C VAL A 158 2.41 -5.65 7.63
#